data_789afd91a47b37c56b2c11a533778151
#
_entry.id   789afd91a47b37c56b2c11a533778151
#
_cell.length_a   1.000
_cell.length_b   1.000
_cell.length_c   1.000
_cell.angle_alpha   90.00
_cell.angle_beta   90.00
_cell.angle_gamma   90.00
#
_symmetry.space_group_name_H-M   'P 1'
#
loop_
_entity.id
_entity.type
_entity.pdbx_description
1 polymer ?
#
loop_
_entity_poly.entity_id
_entity_poly.type
_entity_poly.pdbx_seq_one_letter_code
_entity_poly.pdbx_strand_id
1 'polypeptide(L)'
;MKIISKLKLFSVVIASLMVFMAAKSFALKGNHKGVPSIGSMVIMSGLENPWDVAFTKDMKAMFFTEKSQGLSVSVGGKTHKLLGIKGNGGGYAATNDDLFTYGGQEGMLSVELDNNFKKNRTIYVYSASSKYMGDGCKKDNYASCFGNIVMKMTVAKDFKSVSGRTDIVTDIQFKPFKSDQPFGGPGAHNGGRMRMDSDGYLWVGTGDRHMGIGPQSPDLIAGKVLRIDTDGNAHPGNKFKGDKRVYTYGHRNVQGIDFRPSDGVAFTAEHGPWHNDEITMLVNGGNGGWDPAEKRGGRSACPDKYCGYEPNQKEGMTPAVRAAYTPMSDTRFKDLMPPAWNNNGYSQGTGSAAFLKGSNWGIYEGRLAAGIMGIGFGGTPGGLRIDMYDIADDGQSIGSVIHMPVGVSDRFRGLRMGYDNALYATTDSGNIMKISAE
;
A
#
# COMPACT_ATOMS: atom_id res chain seq x y z
N MET A 1 86.49 17.80 24.18
CA MET A 1 86.39 16.32 24.30
C MET A 1 85.09 15.91 23.58
N LYS A 2 85.18 15.14 22.54
CA LYS A 2 84.12 14.76 21.59
C LYS A 2 83.14 13.74 22.22
N ILE A 3 81.82 13.87 22.06
CA ILE A 3 80.92 12.74 22.02
C ILE A 3 79.87 13.00 20.90
N ILE A 4 79.95 12.19 19.88
CA ILE A 4 79.06 12.11 18.75
C ILE A 4 77.93 11.14 19.14
N SER A 5 76.68 11.59 19.14
CA SER A 5 75.50 10.71 19.28
C SER A 5 74.81 10.54 17.92
N LYS A 6 74.67 9.29 17.53
CA LYS A 6 74.09 8.82 16.28
C LYS A 6 72.56 9.03 16.31
N LEU A 7 72.02 9.84 15.41
CA LEU A 7 70.57 9.88 15.11
C LEU A 7 70.20 8.71 14.20
N LYS A 8 69.41 7.79 14.66
CA LYS A 8 68.75 6.78 13.81
C LYS A 8 67.50 7.37 13.19
N LEU A 9 67.49 7.48 11.87
CA LEU A 9 66.35 7.84 11.06
C LEU A 9 65.37 6.65 11.03
N PHE A 10 64.20 6.82 11.64
CA PHE A 10 63.11 5.88 11.45
C PHE A 10 62.26 6.37 10.26
N SER A 11 62.35 5.64 9.14
CA SER A 11 61.47 5.82 8.01
C SER A 11 60.12 5.17 8.34
N VAL A 12 59.10 5.99 8.57
CA VAL A 12 57.70 5.53 8.65
C VAL A 12 57.18 5.38 7.24
N VAL A 13 57.03 4.14 6.80
CA VAL A 13 56.30 3.82 5.55
C VAL A 13 54.82 3.89 5.88
N ILE A 14 54.14 4.97 5.44
CA ILE A 14 52.69 5.06 5.45
C ILE A 14 52.18 4.26 4.23
N ALA A 15 51.76 3.04 4.50
CA ALA A 15 50.98 2.27 3.52
C ALA A 15 49.59 2.85 3.41
N SER A 16 49.33 3.65 2.38
CA SER A 16 48.00 4.09 2.01
C SER A 16 47.21 2.88 1.56
N LEU A 17 46.34 2.37 2.42
CA LEU A 17 45.31 1.40 2.05
C LEU A 17 44.26 2.11 1.19
N MET A 18 44.41 2.06 -0.13
CA MET A 18 43.31 2.38 -1.04
C MET A 18 42.25 1.28 -0.92
N VAL A 19 41.19 1.57 -0.17
CA VAL A 19 39.97 0.78 -0.22
C VAL A 19 39.34 1.03 -1.59
N PHE A 20 39.61 0.13 -2.54
CA PHE A 20 38.78 0.03 -3.75
C PHE A 20 37.39 -0.42 -3.31
N MET A 21 36.47 0.52 -3.11
CA MET A 21 35.06 0.22 -3.20
C MET A 21 34.81 -0.22 -4.63
N ALA A 22 34.74 -1.53 -4.84
CA ALA A 22 34.21 -2.07 -6.08
C ALA A 22 32.76 -1.61 -6.20
N ALA A 23 32.53 -0.57 -6.98
CA ALA A 23 31.20 -0.28 -7.50
C ALA A 23 30.76 -1.54 -8.23
N LYS A 24 29.87 -2.34 -7.62
CA LYS A 24 29.22 -3.42 -8.31
C LYS A 24 28.46 -2.77 -9.47
N SER A 25 28.97 -2.89 -10.67
CA SER A 25 28.24 -2.53 -11.87
C SER A 25 26.99 -3.39 -11.88
N PHE A 26 25.83 -2.76 -11.79
CA PHE A 26 24.55 -3.41 -12.02
C PHE A 26 24.54 -3.86 -13.49
N ALA A 27 24.87 -5.11 -13.72
CA ALA A 27 24.71 -5.72 -15.02
C ALA A 27 23.21 -5.91 -15.22
N LEU A 28 22.59 -5.02 -15.97
CA LEU A 28 21.26 -5.20 -16.51
C LEU A 28 21.28 -6.48 -17.37
N LYS A 29 20.75 -7.58 -16.82
CA LYS A 29 20.51 -8.81 -17.57
C LYS A 29 19.25 -8.57 -18.43
N GLY A 30 19.44 -8.15 -19.65
CA GLY A 30 18.39 -8.05 -20.65
C GLY A 30 18.93 -7.43 -21.95
N ASN A 31 18.45 -7.88 -23.07
CA ASN A 31 18.66 -7.19 -24.35
C ASN A 31 18.15 -5.76 -24.20
N HIS A 32 19.04 -4.79 -24.08
CA HIS A 32 18.72 -3.39 -23.86
C HIS A 32 17.95 -2.84 -25.06
N LYS A 33 16.64 -2.99 -25.02
CA LYS A 33 15.74 -2.14 -25.79
C LYS A 33 15.87 -0.74 -25.18
N GLY A 34 15.90 0.30 -26.02
CA GLY A 34 16.06 1.70 -25.57
C GLY A 34 14.98 2.13 -24.55
N VAL A 35 15.02 3.40 -24.16
CA VAL A 35 13.98 4.02 -23.35
C VAL A 35 12.68 3.99 -24.16
N PRO A 36 11.62 3.28 -23.73
CA PRO A 36 10.36 3.24 -24.47
C PRO A 36 9.65 4.58 -24.38
N SER A 37 8.86 4.92 -25.39
CA SER A 37 7.87 5.97 -25.24
C SER A 37 6.69 5.49 -24.40
N ILE A 38 6.16 6.38 -23.54
CA ILE A 38 5.02 6.08 -22.67
C ILE A 38 3.80 6.81 -23.20
N GLY A 39 2.79 6.05 -23.61
CA GLY A 39 1.47 6.55 -23.97
C GLY A 39 0.46 6.32 -22.86
N SER A 40 -0.49 7.23 -22.70
CA SER A 40 -1.61 7.06 -21.79
C SER A 40 -2.94 7.42 -22.45
N MET A 41 -4.00 6.73 -22.06
CA MET A 41 -5.36 7.02 -22.51
C MET A 41 -6.38 6.77 -21.40
N VAL A 42 -7.40 7.61 -21.31
CA VAL A 42 -8.56 7.37 -20.46
C VAL A 42 -9.45 6.35 -21.16
N ILE A 43 -9.66 5.21 -20.51
CA ILE A 43 -10.54 4.13 -21.03
C ILE A 43 -11.92 4.14 -20.40
N MET A 44 -12.08 4.81 -19.26
CA MET A 44 -13.36 5.03 -18.58
C MET A 44 -13.30 6.31 -17.77
N SER A 45 -14.37 7.10 -17.76
CA SER A 45 -14.46 8.38 -17.05
C SER A 45 -15.84 8.56 -16.40
N GLY A 46 -15.98 9.59 -15.56
CA GLY A 46 -17.24 9.90 -14.86
C GLY A 46 -17.55 8.95 -13.71
N LEU A 47 -16.53 8.26 -13.18
CA LEU A 47 -16.64 7.40 -12.02
C LEU A 47 -16.53 8.22 -10.72
N GLU A 48 -17.09 7.69 -9.65
CA GLU A 48 -17.03 8.33 -8.33
C GLU A 48 -15.97 7.69 -7.45
N ASN A 49 -14.79 8.30 -7.38
CA ASN A 49 -13.63 7.81 -6.62
C ASN A 49 -13.29 6.34 -6.93
N PRO A 50 -12.96 5.99 -8.19
CA PRO A 50 -12.53 4.64 -8.52
C PRO A 50 -11.27 4.29 -7.73
N TRP A 51 -11.32 3.13 -7.04
CA TRP A 51 -10.29 2.83 -6.05
C TRP A 51 -9.33 1.72 -6.50
N ASP A 52 -9.84 0.65 -7.09
CA ASP A 52 -9.05 -0.48 -7.58
C ASP A 52 -9.62 -1.09 -8.85
N VAL A 53 -8.78 -1.79 -9.61
CA VAL A 53 -9.17 -2.55 -10.80
C VAL A 53 -8.59 -3.95 -10.76
N ALA A 54 -9.28 -4.93 -11.35
CA ALA A 54 -8.80 -6.29 -11.53
C ALA A 54 -9.29 -6.85 -12.87
N PHE A 55 -8.50 -7.73 -13.49
CA PHE A 55 -8.75 -8.23 -14.84
C PHE A 55 -8.86 -9.74 -14.87
N THR A 56 -9.73 -10.25 -15.75
CA THR A 56 -9.63 -11.65 -16.17
C THR A 56 -8.33 -11.87 -16.98
N LYS A 57 -7.74 -13.08 -16.91
CA LYS A 57 -6.48 -13.39 -17.59
C LYS A 57 -6.52 -13.18 -19.11
N ASP A 58 -7.70 -13.27 -19.72
CA ASP A 58 -7.93 -13.00 -21.14
C ASP A 58 -8.26 -11.54 -21.45
N MET A 59 -8.18 -10.64 -20.46
CA MET A 59 -8.49 -9.21 -20.54
C MET A 59 -9.90 -8.86 -21.04
N LYS A 60 -10.83 -9.84 -21.07
CA LYS A 60 -12.20 -9.61 -21.55
C LYS A 60 -13.10 -8.90 -20.55
N ALA A 61 -12.79 -9.01 -19.28
CA ALA A 61 -13.53 -8.32 -18.22
C ALA A 61 -12.58 -7.56 -17.29
N MET A 62 -12.95 -6.32 -16.99
CA MET A 62 -12.32 -5.44 -16.02
C MET A 62 -13.31 -5.19 -14.88
N PHE A 63 -13.00 -5.69 -13.69
CA PHE A 63 -13.71 -5.35 -12.47
C PHE A 63 -13.12 -4.08 -11.89
N PHE A 64 -13.96 -3.23 -11.32
CA PHE A 64 -13.51 -2.03 -10.64
C PHE A 64 -14.43 -1.67 -9.48
N THR A 65 -13.86 -1.02 -8.49
CA THR A 65 -14.60 -0.48 -7.36
C THR A 65 -14.64 1.03 -7.44
N GLU A 66 -15.78 1.58 -7.08
CA GLU A 66 -15.99 2.99 -6.77
C GLU A 66 -16.23 3.09 -5.26
N LYS A 67 -15.35 3.79 -4.57
CA LYS A 67 -15.29 3.79 -3.10
C LYS A 67 -16.65 4.05 -2.45
N SER A 68 -17.40 5.00 -2.97
CA SER A 68 -18.69 5.42 -2.43
C SER A 68 -19.89 4.76 -3.10
N GLN A 69 -19.71 4.02 -4.18
CA GLN A 69 -20.81 3.46 -4.99
C GLN A 69 -20.90 1.94 -4.89
N GLY A 70 -19.82 1.24 -5.18
CA GLY A 70 -19.84 -0.22 -5.20
C GLY A 70 -18.89 -0.87 -6.19
N LEU A 71 -19.16 -2.13 -6.50
CA LEU A 71 -18.43 -2.99 -7.42
C LEU A 71 -19.14 -3.06 -8.78
N SER A 72 -18.38 -2.85 -9.83
CA SER A 72 -18.85 -2.96 -11.21
C SER A 72 -17.90 -3.82 -12.05
N VAL A 73 -18.36 -4.29 -13.21
CA VAL A 73 -17.54 -4.97 -14.21
C VAL A 73 -17.82 -4.40 -15.60
N SER A 74 -16.77 -4.13 -16.34
CA SER A 74 -16.82 -3.80 -17.78
C SER A 74 -16.50 -5.04 -18.59
N VAL A 75 -17.38 -5.45 -19.46
CA VAL A 75 -17.21 -6.61 -20.35
C VAL A 75 -17.87 -6.36 -21.69
N GLY A 76 -17.14 -6.60 -22.80
CA GLY A 76 -17.66 -6.35 -24.15
C GLY A 76 -18.13 -4.91 -24.39
N GLY A 77 -17.46 -3.92 -23.79
CA GLY A 77 -17.82 -2.50 -23.90
C GLY A 77 -19.04 -2.07 -23.08
N LYS A 78 -19.59 -2.96 -22.25
CA LYS A 78 -20.75 -2.68 -21.38
C LYS A 78 -20.35 -2.78 -19.91
N THR A 79 -20.81 -1.83 -19.10
CA THR A 79 -20.63 -1.87 -17.65
C THR A 79 -21.88 -2.47 -16.98
N HIS A 80 -21.64 -3.44 -16.10
CA HIS A 80 -22.66 -4.02 -15.24
C HIS A 80 -22.33 -3.68 -13.78
N LYS A 81 -23.26 -3.05 -13.08
CA LYS A 81 -23.16 -2.73 -11.66
C LYS A 81 -23.58 -3.95 -10.84
N LEU A 82 -22.64 -4.55 -10.10
CA LEU A 82 -22.82 -5.87 -9.46
C LEU A 82 -23.33 -5.76 -8.03
N LEU A 83 -22.64 -4.98 -7.18
CA LEU A 83 -22.91 -4.87 -5.76
C LEU A 83 -22.75 -3.42 -5.33
N GLY A 84 -23.81 -2.78 -4.87
CA GLY A 84 -23.83 -1.39 -4.41
C GLY A 84 -23.73 -1.25 -2.90
N ILE A 85 -23.25 -0.08 -2.47
CA ILE A 85 -23.34 0.40 -1.10
C ILE A 85 -24.75 0.99 -0.89
N LYS A 86 -25.38 0.70 0.25
CA LYS A 86 -26.71 1.20 0.58
C LYS A 86 -26.79 2.74 0.52
N GLY A 87 -27.79 3.23 -0.16
CA GLY A 87 -28.08 4.67 -0.26
C GLY A 87 -27.22 5.44 -1.27
N ASN A 88 -26.23 4.80 -1.89
CA ASN A 88 -25.35 5.40 -2.88
C ASN A 88 -25.49 4.65 -4.21
N GLY A 89 -25.56 5.38 -5.32
CA GLY A 89 -25.52 4.86 -6.68
C GLY A 89 -26.63 3.86 -7.04
N GLY A 90 -27.62 4.28 -7.77
CA GLY A 90 -28.66 3.39 -8.30
C GLY A 90 -28.16 2.41 -9.37
N GLY A 91 -28.98 1.39 -9.66
CA GLY A 91 -28.78 0.47 -10.79
C GLY A 91 -27.88 -0.73 -10.53
N TYR A 92 -27.46 -0.98 -9.29
CA TYR A 92 -26.77 -2.19 -8.90
C TYR A 92 -27.71 -3.41 -8.87
N ALA A 93 -27.22 -4.57 -9.31
CA ALA A 93 -27.99 -5.82 -9.29
C ALA A 93 -28.34 -6.28 -7.87
N ALA A 94 -27.49 -5.94 -6.90
CA ALA A 94 -27.70 -6.16 -5.48
C ALA A 94 -27.16 -5.00 -4.67
N THR A 95 -27.76 -4.74 -3.50
CA THR A 95 -27.23 -3.84 -2.45
C THR A 95 -27.24 -4.60 -1.14
N ASN A 96 -26.23 -4.40 -0.31
CA ASN A 96 -26.21 -4.95 1.03
C ASN A 96 -26.32 -3.82 2.05
N ASP A 97 -27.29 -3.94 2.96
CA ASP A 97 -27.62 -2.90 3.93
C ASP A 97 -26.52 -2.62 4.95
N ASP A 98 -25.60 -3.56 5.12
CA ASP A 98 -24.46 -3.41 6.01
C ASP A 98 -23.23 -2.72 5.38
N LEU A 99 -23.17 -2.63 4.05
CA LEU A 99 -22.08 -1.92 3.36
C LEU A 99 -22.34 -0.42 3.38
N PHE A 100 -21.36 0.36 3.78
CA PHE A 100 -21.56 1.79 4.01
C PHE A 100 -20.35 2.64 3.61
N THR A 101 -20.59 3.94 3.50
CA THR A 101 -19.60 5.02 3.50
C THR A 101 -20.20 6.26 4.18
N TYR A 102 -19.34 7.02 4.85
CA TYR A 102 -19.65 8.34 5.39
C TYR A 102 -18.97 9.46 4.61
N GLY A 103 -18.45 9.13 3.41
CA GLY A 103 -17.71 10.08 2.58
C GLY A 103 -16.25 10.27 2.97
N GLY A 104 -15.75 9.51 3.96
CA GLY A 104 -14.36 9.53 4.42
C GLY A 104 -13.43 8.64 3.58
N GLN A 105 -12.51 7.97 4.25
CA GLN A 105 -11.58 7.03 3.61
C GLN A 105 -12.15 5.61 3.47
N GLU A 106 -13.24 5.33 4.12
CA GLU A 106 -13.96 4.06 4.09
C GLU A 106 -14.86 3.93 2.87
N GLY A 107 -15.36 2.71 2.65
CA GLY A 107 -16.25 2.34 1.54
C GLY A 107 -15.81 1.03 0.91
N MET A 108 -16.15 0.80 -0.35
CA MET A 108 -15.71 -0.37 -1.11
C MET A 108 -14.38 -0.07 -1.79
N LEU A 109 -13.31 -0.74 -1.33
CA LEU A 109 -11.95 -0.37 -1.69
C LEU A 109 -11.37 -1.32 -2.75
N SER A 110 -10.84 -2.47 -2.37
CA SER A 110 -10.14 -3.35 -3.30
C SER A 110 -11.02 -4.45 -3.87
N VAL A 111 -10.74 -4.85 -5.10
CA VAL A 111 -11.26 -6.06 -5.72
C VAL A 111 -10.11 -6.92 -6.22
N GLU A 112 -10.22 -8.25 -5.98
CA GLU A 112 -9.25 -9.23 -6.44
C GLU A 112 -9.97 -10.44 -7.03
N LEU A 113 -9.39 -11.05 -8.09
CA LEU A 113 -9.93 -12.25 -8.70
C LEU A 113 -9.13 -13.46 -8.23
N ASP A 114 -9.84 -14.56 -7.99
CA ASP A 114 -9.21 -15.84 -7.72
C ASP A 114 -8.33 -16.29 -8.90
N ASN A 115 -7.17 -16.91 -8.63
CA ASN A 115 -6.27 -17.40 -9.65
C ASN A 115 -6.94 -18.37 -10.64
N ASN A 116 -8.00 -19.06 -10.18
CA ASN A 116 -8.83 -19.98 -10.94
C ASN A 116 -10.17 -19.37 -11.39
N PHE A 117 -10.29 -18.03 -11.43
CA PHE A 117 -11.54 -17.32 -11.74
C PHE A 117 -12.27 -17.87 -12.97
N LYS A 118 -11.55 -18.28 -14.01
CA LYS A 118 -12.14 -18.90 -15.21
C LYS A 118 -13.01 -20.12 -14.87
N LYS A 119 -12.66 -20.87 -13.82
CA LYS A 119 -13.37 -22.09 -13.39
C LYS A 119 -14.39 -21.78 -12.28
N ASN A 120 -13.97 -21.08 -11.22
CA ASN A 120 -14.76 -20.92 -9.99
C ASN A 120 -15.53 -19.60 -9.92
N ARG A 121 -15.19 -18.62 -10.77
CA ARG A 121 -15.84 -17.31 -10.84
C ARG A 121 -15.75 -16.51 -9.54
N THR A 122 -14.80 -16.84 -8.67
CA THR A 122 -14.67 -16.24 -7.35
C THR A 122 -13.94 -14.91 -7.41
N ILE A 123 -14.45 -13.94 -6.65
CA ILE A 123 -13.83 -12.63 -6.39
C ILE A 123 -13.77 -12.37 -4.90
N TYR A 124 -12.86 -11.50 -4.52
CA TYR A 124 -12.68 -10.98 -3.16
C TYR A 124 -12.86 -9.46 -3.19
N VAL A 125 -13.56 -8.91 -2.20
CA VAL A 125 -13.81 -7.47 -2.10
C VAL A 125 -13.55 -7.01 -0.68
N TYR A 126 -12.75 -5.98 -0.52
CA TYR A 126 -12.55 -5.29 0.76
C TYR A 126 -13.54 -4.13 0.86
N SER A 127 -14.30 -4.06 1.94
CA SER A 127 -15.29 -3.01 2.13
C SER A 127 -15.49 -2.64 3.60
N ALA A 128 -15.94 -1.42 3.83
CA ALA A 128 -16.54 -1.06 5.10
C ALA A 128 -17.90 -1.75 5.26
N SER A 129 -18.16 -2.29 6.48
CA SER A 129 -19.40 -2.99 6.84
C SER A 129 -19.78 -2.70 8.28
N SER A 130 -21.07 -2.41 8.52
CA SER A 130 -21.62 -2.23 9.85
C SER A 130 -21.96 -3.54 10.57
N LYS A 131 -21.92 -4.66 9.85
CA LYS A 131 -22.34 -5.98 10.33
C LYS A 131 -21.67 -6.44 11.62
N TYR A 132 -20.38 -6.10 11.78
CA TYR A 132 -19.57 -6.53 12.91
C TYR A 132 -19.17 -5.39 13.86
N MET A 133 -19.69 -4.19 13.66
CA MET A 133 -19.27 -3.00 14.41
C MET A 133 -19.54 -3.09 15.92
N GLY A 134 -20.60 -3.73 16.33
CA GLY A 134 -20.92 -3.97 17.75
C GLY A 134 -20.94 -2.71 18.63
N ASP A 135 -20.96 -2.91 19.94
CA ASP A 135 -20.94 -1.81 20.92
C ASP A 135 -19.56 -1.15 21.08
N GLY A 136 -18.50 -1.79 20.61
CA GLY A 136 -17.15 -1.24 20.64
C GLY A 136 -17.05 0.09 19.91
N CYS A 137 -17.69 0.21 18.75
CA CYS A 137 -17.69 1.45 17.96
C CYS A 137 -18.48 2.58 18.61
N LYS A 138 -19.52 2.26 19.41
CA LYS A 138 -20.32 3.23 20.16
C LYS A 138 -19.63 3.72 21.42
N LYS A 139 -18.78 2.88 22.02
CA LYS A 139 -18.05 3.16 23.27
C LYS A 139 -16.63 3.64 23.05
N ASP A 140 -16.29 4.02 21.83
CA ASP A 140 -14.94 4.47 21.42
C ASP A 140 -13.84 3.46 21.78
N ASN A 141 -14.16 2.19 21.70
CA ASN A 141 -13.22 1.10 21.94
C ASN A 141 -12.65 0.61 20.61
N TYR A 142 -11.51 1.17 20.21
CA TYR A 142 -10.81 0.84 18.96
C TYR A 142 -10.53 -0.66 18.80
N ALA A 143 -10.20 -1.37 19.88
CA ALA A 143 -9.83 -2.78 19.82
C ALA A 143 -11.01 -3.68 19.40
N SER A 144 -12.24 -3.28 19.72
CA SER A 144 -13.47 -4.03 19.43
C SER A 144 -14.41 -3.31 18.44
N CYS A 145 -13.95 -2.26 17.77
CA CYS A 145 -14.69 -1.61 16.70
C CYS A 145 -14.30 -2.23 15.35
N PHE A 146 -15.06 -3.23 14.90
CA PHE A 146 -14.80 -3.96 13.65
C PHE A 146 -15.72 -3.43 12.55
N GLY A 147 -15.18 -2.63 11.65
CA GLY A 147 -15.97 -1.95 10.62
C GLY A 147 -15.46 -2.13 9.20
N ASN A 148 -14.51 -3.06 8.99
CA ASN A 148 -14.08 -3.45 7.66
C ASN A 148 -14.03 -4.97 7.55
N ILE A 149 -14.29 -5.46 6.34
CA ILE A 149 -14.37 -6.89 6.05
C ILE A 149 -13.68 -7.22 4.73
N VAL A 150 -13.32 -8.48 4.56
CA VAL A 150 -13.05 -9.09 3.26
C VAL A 150 -14.16 -10.06 2.92
N MET A 151 -14.85 -9.81 1.82
CA MET A 151 -15.93 -10.65 1.29
C MET A 151 -15.41 -11.53 0.15
N LYS A 152 -15.86 -12.78 0.12
CA LYS A 152 -15.72 -13.72 -0.99
C LYS A 152 -17.09 -13.90 -1.67
N MET A 153 -17.14 -13.83 -3.00
CA MET A 153 -18.39 -13.94 -3.75
C MET A 153 -18.15 -14.65 -5.09
N THR A 154 -19.24 -15.14 -5.68
CA THR A 154 -19.24 -15.75 -7.02
C THR A 154 -19.90 -14.83 -8.04
N VAL A 155 -19.22 -14.56 -9.15
CA VAL A 155 -19.74 -13.77 -10.28
C VAL A 155 -20.53 -14.67 -11.21
N ALA A 156 -21.74 -14.26 -11.58
CA ALA A 156 -22.56 -14.98 -12.58
C ALA A 156 -21.84 -15.10 -13.93
N LYS A 157 -22.14 -16.14 -14.71
CA LYS A 157 -21.50 -16.41 -16.01
C LYS A 157 -21.69 -15.25 -17.01
N ASP A 158 -22.81 -14.56 -16.95
CA ASP A 158 -23.15 -13.42 -17.80
C ASP A 158 -22.59 -12.08 -17.28
N PHE A 159 -21.84 -12.09 -16.17
CA PHE A 159 -21.26 -10.91 -15.49
C PHE A 159 -22.28 -9.88 -14.99
N LYS A 160 -23.55 -10.24 -14.80
CA LYS A 160 -24.58 -9.29 -14.40
C LYS A 160 -24.91 -9.26 -12.91
N SER A 161 -24.40 -10.21 -12.14
CA SER A 161 -24.66 -10.30 -10.69
C SER A 161 -23.54 -11.03 -9.96
N VAL A 162 -23.54 -10.88 -8.65
CA VAL A 162 -22.75 -11.66 -7.68
C VAL A 162 -23.67 -12.36 -6.70
N SER A 163 -23.22 -13.48 -6.15
CA SER A 163 -23.96 -14.29 -5.18
C SER A 163 -23.02 -15.03 -4.22
N GLY A 164 -23.57 -15.68 -3.20
CA GLY A 164 -22.82 -16.54 -2.32
C GLY A 164 -21.81 -15.75 -1.44
N ARG A 165 -22.16 -14.57 -0.98
CA ARG A 165 -21.30 -13.78 -0.10
C ARG A 165 -20.95 -14.54 1.16
N THR A 166 -19.66 -14.68 1.41
CA THR A 166 -19.06 -15.15 2.66
C THR A 166 -18.05 -14.11 3.13
N ASP A 167 -18.17 -13.65 4.37
CA ASP A 167 -17.23 -12.70 4.95
C ASP A 167 -16.06 -13.51 5.56
N ILE A 168 -14.90 -13.49 4.94
CA ILE A 168 -13.75 -14.33 5.30
C ILE A 168 -12.77 -13.64 6.28
N VAL A 169 -12.83 -12.33 6.42
CA VAL A 169 -12.17 -11.55 7.48
C VAL A 169 -13.20 -10.55 8.01
N THR A 170 -13.48 -10.57 9.31
CA THR A 170 -14.61 -9.85 9.91
C THR A 170 -14.22 -8.94 11.08
N ASP A 171 -12.96 -8.98 11.47
CA ASP A 171 -12.42 -8.35 12.68
C ASP A 171 -11.36 -7.28 12.39
N ILE A 172 -11.42 -6.70 11.19
CA ILE A 172 -10.56 -5.55 10.85
C ILE A 172 -11.08 -4.32 11.58
N GLN A 173 -10.25 -3.75 12.44
CA GLN A 173 -10.60 -2.57 13.23
C GLN A 173 -11.02 -1.40 12.34
N PHE A 174 -11.82 -0.51 12.92
CA PHE A 174 -12.33 0.69 12.30
C PHE A 174 -12.13 1.89 13.24
N LYS A 175 -11.80 3.06 12.72
CA LYS A 175 -11.73 4.26 13.54
C LYS A 175 -13.14 4.64 13.99
N PRO A 176 -13.45 4.68 15.30
CA PRO A 176 -14.79 4.99 15.81
C PRO A 176 -15.27 6.38 15.40
N PHE A 177 -16.60 6.60 15.51
CA PHE A 177 -17.22 7.86 15.19
C PHE A 177 -16.87 8.98 16.16
N LYS A 178 -16.70 8.62 17.44
CA LYS A 178 -16.33 9.55 18.52
C LYS A 178 -14.85 9.40 18.83
N SER A 179 -14.03 10.02 18.03
CA SER A 179 -12.60 10.03 18.19
C SER A 179 -12.19 11.46 18.54
N ASP A 180 -11.33 11.65 19.54
CA ASP A 180 -10.75 12.97 19.87
C ASP A 180 -9.54 13.28 18.98
N GLN A 181 -9.08 12.33 18.16
CA GLN A 181 -8.12 12.56 17.10
C GLN A 181 -8.81 13.28 15.92
N PRO A 182 -8.50 14.57 15.66
CA PRO A 182 -9.30 15.42 14.78
C PRO A 182 -9.12 15.12 13.28
N PHE A 183 -8.12 14.30 12.91
CA PHE A 183 -7.73 14.14 11.51
C PHE A 183 -8.34 12.90 10.87
N GLY A 184 -8.71 13.03 9.58
CA GLY A 184 -9.13 11.93 8.72
C GLY A 184 -10.55 11.42 8.94
N GLY A 185 -11.28 11.90 9.95
CA GLY A 185 -12.66 11.50 10.23
C GLY A 185 -12.84 10.02 10.62
N PRO A 186 -14.08 9.54 10.75
CA PRO A 186 -14.39 8.12 10.92
C PRO A 186 -13.81 7.30 9.78
N GLY A 187 -13.39 6.07 10.03
CA GLY A 187 -12.82 5.19 9.02
C GLY A 187 -11.49 5.62 8.42
N ALA A 188 -10.78 6.58 9.02
CA ALA A 188 -9.45 6.95 8.56
C ALA A 188 -8.46 5.79 8.65
N HIS A 189 -7.47 5.77 7.76
CA HIS A 189 -6.44 4.73 7.65
C HIS A 189 -7.02 3.31 7.49
N ASN A 190 -7.85 3.12 6.47
CA ASN A 190 -8.46 1.82 6.22
C ASN A 190 -7.52 0.77 5.62
N GLY A 191 -6.34 1.15 5.11
CA GLY A 191 -5.57 0.24 4.28
C GLY A 191 -6.39 -0.19 3.07
N GLY A 192 -6.71 -1.46 3.00
CA GLY A 192 -7.72 -2.00 2.07
C GLY A 192 -7.17 -2.50 0.75
N ARG A 193 -5.85 -2.45 0.50
CA ARG A 193 -5.25 -3.06 -0.69
C ARG A 193 -5.21 -4.56 -0.54
N MET A 194 -5.70 -5.26 -1.56
CA MET A 194 -5.59 -6.72 -1.66
C MET A 194 -4.87 -7.11 -2.95
N ARG A 195 -4.07 -8.17 -2.86
CA ARG A 195 -3.45 -8.85 -4.01
C ARG A 195 -3.38 -10.34 -3.73
N MET A 196 -3.56 -11.15 -4.76
CA MET A 196 -3.40 -12.61 -4.67
C MET A 196 -2.02 -12.97 -5.22
N ASP A 197 -1.25 -13.76 -4.45
CA ASP A 197 0.03 -14.28 -4.92
C ASP A 197 -0.13 -15.44 -5.90
N SER A 198 0.98 -15.90 -6.51
CA SER A 198 0.98 -17.00 -7.46
C SER A 198 0.49 -18.31 -6.86
N ASP A 199 0.68 -18.50 -5.55
CA ASP A 199 0.31 -19.71 -4.82
C ASP A 199 -1.17 -19.74 -4.42
N GLY A 200 -1.90 -18.63 -4.66
CA GLY A 200 -3.33 -18.50 -4.39
C GLY A 200 -3.65 -18.01 -2.96
N TYR A 201 -2.69 -17.40 -2.27
CA TYR A 201 -2.95 -16.74 -0.99
C TYR A 201 -3.28 -15.27 -1.21
N LEU A 202 -4.26 -14.80 -0.44
CA LEU A 202 -4.69 -13.41 -0.46
C LEU A 202 -3.86 -12.59 0.54
N TRP A 203 -3.27 -11.51 0.06
CA TRP A 203 -2.57 -10.52 0.86
C TRP A 203 -3.47 -9.32 1.08
N VAL A 204 -3.60 -8.89 2.35
CA VAL A 204 -4.51 -7.82 2.75
C VAL A 204 -3.78 -6.81 3.60
N GLY A 205 -3.63 -5.60 3.09
CA GLY A 205 -3.07 -4.48 3.85
C GLY A 205 -4.14 -3.82 4.71
N THR A 206 -3.86 -3.62 5.99
CA THR A 206 -4.72 -2.87 6.91
C THR A 206 -4.03 -1.58 7.35
N GLY A 207 -4.80 -0.61 7.83
CA GLY A 207 -4.25 0.62 8.40
C GLY A 207 -4.30 0.61 9.93
N ASP A 208 -3.62 1.56 10.56
CA ASP A 208 -3.52 1.70 12.01
C ASP A 208 -4.79 2.24 12.67
N ARG A 209 -5.74 2.77 11.91
CA ARG A 209 -7.02 3.35 12.38
C ARG A 209 -6.86 4.50 13.35
N HIS A 210 -5.70 5.16 13.38
CA HIS A 210 -5.30 6.08 14.45
C HIS A 210 -5.30 5.42 15.84
N MET A 211 -5.05 4.13 15.90
CA MET A 211 -4.91 3.40 17.16
C MET A 211 -3.43 3.32 17.54
N GLY A 212 -3.02 4.05 18.58
CA GLY A 212 -1.61 4.15 18.96
C GLY A 212 -0.92 2.80 19.19
N ILE A 213 -1.61 1.85 19.84
CA ILE A 213 -1.05 0.51 20.13
C ILE A 213 -1.24 -0.49 18.98
N GLY A 214 -2.16 -0.23 18.04
CA GLY A 214 -2.58 -1.19 17.00
C GLY A 214 -1.42 -1.78 16.19
N PRO A 215 -0.55 -0.96 15.58
CA PRO A 215 0.53 -1.44 14.73
C PRO A 215 1.48 -2.43 15.40
N GLN A 216 1.77 -2.23 16.70
CA GLN A 216 2.70 -3.06 17.47
C GLN A 216 2.00 -4.13 18.33
N SER A 217 0.67 -4.19 18.32
CA SER A 217 -0.08 -5.22 19.09
C SER A 217 0.04 -6.59 18.42
N PRO A 218 0.26 -7.67 19.20
CA PRO A 218 0.23 -9.03 18.68
C PRO A 218 -1.19 -9.54 18.37
N ASP A 219 -2.22 -8.97 19.00
CA ASP A 219 -3.58 -9.49 18.99
C ASP A 219 -4.54 -8.70 18.09
N LEU A 220 -4.08 -7.58 17.53
CA LEU A 220 -4.89 -6.71 16.67
C LEU A 220 -4.34 -6.75 15.25
N ILE A 221 -5.24 -6.72 14.26
CA ILE A 221 -4.86 -6.70 12.85
C ILE A 221 -4.84 -5.29 12.24
N ALA A 222 -4.90 -4.25 13.08
CA ALA A 222 -4.68 -2.86 12.69
C ALA A 222 -3.19 -2.60 12.40
N GLY A 223 -2.87 -1.99 11.25
CA GLY A 223 -1.49 -1.71 10.84
C GLY A 223 -0.68 -2.98 10.53
N LYS A 224 -1.25 -3.87 9.74
CA LYS A 224 -0.68 -5.18 9.38
C LYS A 224 -0.76 -5.44 7.87
N VAL A 225 0.04 -6.40 7.41
CA VAL A 225 -0.20 -7.11 6.17
C VAL A 225 -0.54 -8.56 6.54
N LEU A 226 -1.71 -9.01 6.14
CA LEU A 226 -2.15 -10.39 6.32
C LEU A 226 -1.76 -11.21 5.09
N ARG A 227 -1.43 -12.50 5.29
CA ARG A 227 -1.35 -13.51 4.23
C ARG A 227 -2.23 -14.69 4.61
N ILE A 228 -3.33 -14.88 3.90
CA ILE A 228 -4.41 -15.79 4.23
C ILE A 228 -4.80 -16.66 3.01
N ASP A 229 -5.43 -17.80 3.28
CA ASP A 229 -6.04 -18.59 2.21
C ASP A 229 -7.36 -17.97 1.73
N THR A 230 -8.00 -18.63 0.80
CA THR A 230 -9.27 -18.20 0.17
C THR A 230 -10.49 -18.30 1.10
N ASP A 231 -10.34 -18.79 2.30
CA ASP A 231 -11.37 -18.90 3.34
C ASP A 231 -11.05 -18.06 4.58
N GLY A 232 -9.96 -17.27 4.52
CA GLY A 232 -9.55 -16.35 5.60
C GLY A 232 -8.65 -16.97 6.65
N ASN A 233 -8.24 -18.24 6.49
CA ASN A 233 -7.33 -18.89 7.42
C ASN A 233 -5.89 -18.43 7.18
N ALA A 234 -5.08 -18.46 8.23
CA ALA A 234 -3.67 -18.09 8.16
C ALA A 234 -2.87 -18.97 7.19
N HIS A 235 -1.97 -18.37 6.40
CA HIS A 235 -0.96 -19.15 5.71
C HIS A 235 -0.06 -19.88 6.71
N PRO A 236 0.17 -21.21 6.57
CA PRO A 236 0.88 -22.00 7.58
C PRO A 236 2.34 -21.60 7.80
N GLY A 237 2.93 -20.91 6.83
CA GLY A 237 4.30 -20.39 6.92
C GLY A 237 4.43 -19.01 7.54
N ASN A 238 3.37 -18.35 7.99
CA ASN A 238 3.47 -17.03 8.64
C ASN A 238 4.23 -17.16 9.97
N LYS A 239 5.20 -16.25 10.20
CA LYS A 239 6.12 -16.30 11.35
C LYS A 239 5.77 -15.34 12.48
N PHE A 240 4.78 -14.46 12.29
CA PHE A 240 4.37 -13.53 13.36
C PHE A 240 3.90 -14.28 14.61
N LYS A 241 4.31 -13.81 15.78
CA LYS A 241 4.04 -14.51 17.05
C LYS A 241 2.63 -14.26 17.62
N GLY A 242 1.91 -13.25 17.10
CA GLY A 242 0.53 -12.94 17.47
C GLY A 242 -0.49 -13.65 16.59
N ASP A 243 -1.46 -12.87 16.04
CA ASP A 243 -2.46 -13.38 15.10
C ASP A 243 -1.79 -14.06 13.90
N LYS A 244 -2.11 -15.34 13.70
CA LYS A 244 -1.41 -16.17 12.69
C LYS A 244 -1.67 -15.75 11.25
N ARG A 245 -2.70 -14.94 10.99
CA ARG A 245 -2.98 -14.39 9.67
C ARG A 245 -1.98 -13.31 9.27
N VAL A 246 -1.26 -12.72 10.22
CA VAL A 246 -0.32 -11.64 10.00
C VAL A 246 0.99 -12.14 9.38
N TYR A 247 1.39 -11.52 8.27
CA TYR A 247 2.69 -11.72 7.63
C TYR A 247 3.72 -10.70 8.13
N THR A 248 3.35 -9.39 8.16
CA THR A 248 4.16 -8.30 8.72
C THR A 248 3.30 -7.35 9.54
N TYR A 249 3.91 -6.60 10.44
CA TYR A 249 3.26 -5.68 11.37
C TYR A 249 4.00 -4.35 11.47
N GLY A 250 3.48 -3.41 12.27
CA GLY A 250 4.11 -2.09 12.41
C GLY A 250 3.94 -1.21 11.19
N HIS A 251 2.79 -1.29 10.50
CA HIS A 251 2.44 -0.46 9.36
C HIS A 251 1.50 0.68 9.75
N ARG A 252 1.56 1.79 9.02
CA ARG A 252 0.66 2.94 9.21
C ARG A 252 -0.62 2.79 8.41
N ASN A 253 -0.54 2.75 7.08
CA ASN A 253 -1.72 2.70 6.22
C ASN A 253 -1.37 2.11 4.85
N VAL A 254 -1.36 0.79 4.76
CA VAL A 254 -0.94 0.07 3.56
C VAL A 254 -1.97 0.24 2.43
N GLN A 255 -1.65 1.04 1.43
CA GLN A 255 -2.48 1.27 0.25
C GLN A 255 -1.85 0.75 -1.05
N GLY A 256 -0.58 0.36 -1.04
CA GLY A 256 0.10 -0.28 -2.15
C GLY A 256 0.66 -1.64 -1.71
N ILE A 257 0.35 -2.69 -2.46
CA ILE A 257 0.97 -4.02 -2.35
C ILE A 257 1.14 -4.55 -3.77
N ASP A 258 2.33 -5.04 -4.10
CA ASP A 258 2.53 -5.86 -5.30
C ASP A 258 3.74 -6.78 -5.12
N PHE A 259 3.90 -7.74 -6.04
CA PHE A 259 4.92 -8.78 -5.96
C PHE A 259 5.97 -8.58 -7.05
N ARG A 260 7.24 -8.59 -6.65
CA ARG A 260 8.36 -8.48 -7.59
C ARG A 260 8.34 -9.67 -8.57
N PRO A 261 8.36 -9.41 -9.90
CA PRO A 261 8.19 -10.48 -10.88
C PRO A 261 9.29 -11.54 -10.88
N SER A 262 10.50 -11.19 -10.44
CA SER A 262 11.67 -12.10 -10.48
C SER A 262 11.63 -13.21 -9.43
N ASP A 263 10.99 -12.97 -8.28
CA ASP A 263 11.04 -13.88 -7.12
C ASP A 263 9.75 -13.94 -6.30
N GLY A 264 8.72 -13.15 -6.66
CA GLY A 264 7.45 -13.14 -5.94
C GLY A 264 7.48 -12.44 -4.58
N VAL A 265 8.57 -11.76 -4.22
CA VAL A 265 8.67 -11.03 -2.95
C VAL A 265 7.69 -9.85 -2.96
N ALA A 266 6.95 -9.72 -1.87
CA ALA A 266 5.98 -8.64 -1.70
C ALA A 266 6.63 -7.33 -1.27
N PHE A 267 6.13 -6.23 -1.81
CA PHE A 267 6.49 -4.85 -1.43
C PHE A 267 5.25 -4.06 -1.08
N THR A 268 5.41 -3.12 -0.14
CA THR A 268 4.40 -2.11 0.18
C THR A 268 4.82 -0.73 -0.26
N ALA A 269 3.82 0.11 -0.56
CA ALA A 269 3.96 1.55 -0.69
C ALA A 269 3.05 2.21 0.35
N GLU A 270 3.61 3.07 1.18
CA GLU A 270 2.90 3.75 2.25
C GLU A 270 3.28 5.23 2.31
N HIS A 271 2.29 6.10 2.53
CA HIS A 271 2.57 7.49 2.86
C HIS A 271 2.70 7.69 4.36
N GLY A 272 3.67 8.50 4.74
CA GLY A 272 3.96 8.79 6.13
C GLY A 272 3.07 9.89 6.73
N PRO A 273 3.21 10.17 8.03
CA PRO A 273 2.45 11.19 8.75
C PRO A 273 3.05 12.59 8.49
N TRP A 274 2.81 13.17 7.31
CA TRP A 274 3.41 14.41 6.82
C TRP A 274 4.89 14.33 6.45
N HIS A 275 5.55 13.21 6.67
CA HIS A 275 6.95 12.98 6.36
C HIS A 275 7.19 11.50 6.05
N ASN A 276 8.27 11.23 5.34
CA ASN A 276 8.84 9.89 5.17
C ASN A 276 7.86 8.88 4.56
N ASP A 277 7.43 9.14 3.33
CA ASP A 277 6.79 8.09 2.53
C ASP A 277 7.79 6.97 2.25
N GLU A 278 7.33 5.72 2.20
CA GLU A 278 8.20 4.55 2.15
C GLU A 278 7.78 3.52 1.09
N ILE A 279 8.79 2.87 0.50
CA ILE A 279 8.66 1.62 -0.24
C ILE A 279 9.43 0.55 0.56
N THR A 280 8.75 -0.50 0.97
CA THR A 280 9.32 -1.50 1.89
C THR A 280 9.16 -2.92 1.33
N MET A 281 10.27 -3.66 1.28
CA MET A 281 10.26 -5.10 1.03
C MET A 281 9.74 -5.84 2.26
N LEU A 282 8.73 -6.68 2.11
CA LEU A 282 8.15 -7.42 3.23
C LEU A 282 8.95 -8.67 3.56
N VAL A 283 9.30 -8.81 4.86
CA VAL A 283 9.97 -9.97 5.41
C VAL A 283 9.04 -10.68 6.40
N ASN A 284 8.86 -11.96 6.24
CA ASN A 284 7.93 -12.76 7.04
C ASN A 284 8.20 -12.67 8.57
N GLY A 285 7.24 -12.11 9.30
CA GLY A 285 7.32 -11.82 10.72
C GLY A 285 8.00 -10.48 11.04
N GLY A 286 8.40 -9.70 10.02
CA GLY A 286 9.10 -8.43 10.17
C GLY A 286 8.19 -7.27 10.59
N ASN A 287 8.82 -6.23 11.14
CA ASN A 287 8.22 -5.01 11.66
C ASN A 287 8.49 -3.82 10.74
N GLY A 288 7.47 -3.12 10.26
CA GLY A 288 7.62 -1.87 9.52
C GLY A 288 8.11 -0.70 10.39
N GLY A 289 8.02 -0.84 11.70
CA GLY A 289 8.57 0.14 12.65
C GLY A 289 7.62 1.26 13.05
N TRP A 290 6.40 1.34 12.51
CA TRP A 290 5.43 2.34 12.90
C TRP A 290 4.89 2.06 14.32
N ASP A 291 5.17 2.98 15.24
CA ASP A 291 4.74 2.92 16.65
C ASP A 291 4.27 4.30 17.13
N PRO A 292 3.02 4.71 16.84
CA PRO A 292 2.52 6.01 17.22
C PRO A 292 1.94 6.08 18.63
N ALA A 293 2.19 5.09 19.49
CA ALA A 293 1.67 5.08 20.85
C ALA A 293 2.24 6.21 21.72
N GLU A 294 1.39 6.80 22.57
CA GLU A 294 1.83 7.78 23.57
C GLU A 294 2.80 7.16 24.58
N LYS A 295 3.57 8.01 25.27
CA LYS A 295 4.54 7.61 26.32
C LYS A 295 5.64 6.66 25.88
N ARG A 296 5.74 6.38 24.59
CA ARG A 296 6.86 5.64 23.99
C ARG A 296 7.83 6.59 23.32
N GLY A 297 9.12 6.29 23.35
CA GLY A 297 10.14 7.15 22.74
C GLY A 297 10.16 8.59 23.26
N GLY A 298 9.78 8.81 24.51
CA GLY A 298 9.74 10.17 25.11
C GLY A 298 8.53 11.01 24.73
N ARG A 299 7.55 10.46 24.00
CA ARG A 299 6.32 11.18 23.63
C ARG A 299 5.42 11.43 24.84
N SER A 300 4.73 12.59 24.83
CA SER A 300 3.68 12.93 25.82
C SER A 300 2.34 12.24 25.48
N ALA A 301 1.29 12.58 26.22
CA ALA A 301 -0.08 12.17 25.91
C ALA A 301 -0.54 12.80 24.58
N CYS A 302 -1.30 12.04 23.80
CA CYS A 302 -1.84 12.47 22.52
C CYS A 302 -3.33 12.09 22.40
N PRO A 303 -4.12 12.80 21.56
CA PRO A 303 -5.51 12.43 21.30
C PRO A 303 -5.65 10.96 20.92
N ASP A 304 -6.65 10.26 21.45
CA ASP A 304 -6.87 8.81 21.28
C ASP A 304 -5.62 7.95 21.60
N LYS A 305 -4.67 8.47 22.39
CA LYS A 305 -3.36 7.84 22.67
C LYS A 305 -2.54 7.61 21.38
N TYR A 306 -2.79 8.40 20.33
CA TYR A 306 -2.18 8.29 19.02
C TYR A 306 -1.35 9.52 18.70
N CYS A 307 -0.04 9.36 18.68
CA CYS A 307 0.92 10.44 18.42
C CYS A 307 1.37 10.54 16.96
N GLY A 308 0.67 9.89 16.04
CA GLY A 308 1.03 9.89 14.62
C GLY A 308 1.00 11.29 13.98
N TYR A 309 0.25 12.23 14.55
CA TYR A 309 0.19 13.61 14.08
C TYR A 309 0.81 14.64 15.05
N GLU A 310 1.02 14.28 16.32
CA GLU A 310 1.56 15.16 17.33
C GLU A 310 3.09 15.05 17.48
N PRO A 311 3.85 16.11 17.55
CA PRO A 311 3.49 17.50 17.30
C PRO A 311 3.53 17.85 15.80
N ASN A 312 3.35 16.89 14.90
CA ASN A 312 3.62 16.95 13.48
C ASN A 312 2.95 18.09 12.74
N GLN A 313 1.89 18.65 13.29
CA GLN A 313 1.13 19.74 12.67
C GLN A 313 1.40 21.10 13.29
N LYS A 314 2.35 21.21 14.22
CA LYS A 314 2.78 22.49 14.73
C LYS A 314 3.48 23.28 13.63
N GLU A 315 3.18 24.55 13.57
CA GLU A 315 3.82 25.48 12.64
C GLU A 315 5.35 25.45 12.80
N GLY A 316 6.07 25.55 11.68
CA GLY A 316 7.55 25.55 11.67
C GLY A 316 8.22 24.17 11.85
N MET A 317 7.48 23.09 12.03
CA MET A 317 8.06 21.75 12.14
C MET A 317 8.57 21.23 10.78
N THR A 318 9.87 20.94 10.71
CA THR A 318 10.46 20.29 9.53
C THR A 318 10.20 18.78 9.51
N PRO A 319 10.30 18.11 8.35
CA PRO A 319 10.20 16.65 8.27
C PRO A 319 11.17 15.93 9.20
N ALA A 320 12.40 16.41 9.33
CA ALA A 320 13.40 15.81 10.21
C ALA A 320 13.00 15.85 11.69
N VAL A 321 12.46 17.00 12.17
CA VAL A 321 11.97 17.13 13.54
C VAL A 321 10.76 16.20 13.78
N ARG A 322 9.85 16.12 12.82
CA ARG A 322 8.70 15.22 12.90
C ARG A 322 9.10 13.76 12.93
N ALA A 323 10.04 13.37 12.06
CA ALA A 323 10.57 12.01 12.01
C ALA A 323 11.30 11.61 13.30
N ALA A 324 12.01 12.54 13.93
CA ALA A 324 12.64 12.28 15.21
C ALA A 324 11.62 12.07 16.35
N TYR A 325 10.45 12.71 16.29
CA TYR A 325 9.40 12.54 17.30
C TYR A 325 8.58 11.26 17.09
N THR A 326 8.16 10.97 15.87
CA THR A 326 7.40 9.75 15.53
C THR A 326 7.90 9.22 14.18
N PRO A 327 8.99 8.42 14.17
CA PRO A 327 9.54 7.87 12.94
C PRO A 327 8.56 6.89 12.27
N MET A 328 8.53 6.88 10.94
CA MET A 328 7.80 5.85 10.18
C MET A 328 8.41 4.47 10.42
N SER A 329 9.74 4.38 10.33
CA SER A 329 10.50 3.15 10.58
C SER A 329 11.39 3.34 11.79
N ASP A 330 10.91 2.93 12.97
CA ASP A 330 11.61 3.14 14.23
C ASP A 330 12.76 2.12 14.40
N THR A 331 13.99 2.61 14.41
CA THR A 331 15.20 1.79 14.53
C THR A 331 15.40 1.15 15.91
N ARG A 332 14.55 1.44 16.89
CA ARG A 332 14.56 0.76 18.19
C ARG A 332 14.09 -0.70 18.10
N PHE A 333 13.36 -1.08 17.03
CA PHE A 333 12.90 -2.43 16.82
C PHE A 333 14.00 -3.29 16.18
N LYS A 334 14.34 -4.42 16.82
CA LYS A 334 15.39 -5.34 16.37
C LYS A 334 15.01 -6.11 15.09
N ASP A 335 13.72 -6.28 14.86
CA ASP A 335 13.13 -6.98 13.72
C ASP A 335 12.58 -6.00 12.66
N LEU A 336 13.08 -4.76 12.68
CA LEU A 336 12.75 -3.75 11.71
C LEU A 336 13.06 -4.23 10.29
N MET A 337 12.07 -4.06 9.40
CA MET A 337 12.27 -4.09 7.96
C MET A 337 12.64 -2.66 7.51
N PRO A 338 13.92 -2.36 7.22
CA PRO A 338 14.25 -1.04 6.73
C PRO A 338 13.57 -0.81 5.38
N PRO A 339 13.02 0.39 5.12
CA PRO A 339 12.46 0.67 3.81
C PRO A 339 13.56 0.66 2.74
N ALA A 340 13.26 0.09 1.57
CA ALA A 340 14.12 0.16 0.40
C ALA A 340 14.29 1.60 -0.07
N TRP A 341 13.26 2.40 0.13
CA TRP A 341 13.26 3.83 -0.16
C TRP A 341 12.42 4.61 0.86
N ASN A 342 12.92 5.77 1.18
CA ASN A 342 12.25 6.77 2.00
C ASN A 342 12.50 8.14 1.39
N ASN A 343 11.48 8.96 1.24
CA ASN A 343 11.67 10.26 0.60
C ASN A 343 12.39 11.30 1.46
N ASN A 344 12.68 11.01 2.72
CA ASN A 344 13.39 11.88 3.67
C ASN A 344 12.88 13.35 3.67
N GLY A 345 11.61 13.52 3.44
CA GLY A 345 11.01 14.83 3.24
C GLY A 345 9.55 14.86 3.63
N TYR A 346 8.83 15.87 3.16
CA TYR A 346 7.38 15.93 3.31
C TYR A 346 6.72 14.80 2.56
N SER A 347 5.72 14.17 3.17
CA SER A 347 4.91 13.15 2.53
C SER A 347 4.29 13.71 1.23
N GLN A 348 4.29 12.89 0.19
CA GLN A 348 3.69 13.21 -1.12
C GLN A 348 2.47 12.33 -1.40
N GLY A 349 2.06 11.51 -0.43
CA GLY A 349 0.93 10.63 -0.57
C GLY A 349 1.23 9.41 -1.44
N THR A 350 2.39 8.78 -1.26
CA THR A 350 2.76 7.53 -1.91
C THR A 350 1.80 6.42 -1.49
N GLY A 351 1.05 5.87 -2.42
CA GLY A 351 -0.09 4.99 -2.11
C GLY A 351 -0.07 3.67 -2.87
N SER A 352 -0.53 3.62 -4.09
CA SER A 352 -0.61 2.38 -4.87
C SER A 352 0.75 1.91 -5.36
N ALA A 353 0.85 0.60 -5.67
CA ALA A 353 2.06 0.00 -6.19
C ALA A 353 1.74 -1.04 -7.28
N ALA A 354 2.58 -1.11 -8.33
CA ALA A 354 2.57 -2.16 -9.33
C ALA A 354 3.96 -2.34 -9.96
N PHE A 355 4.47 -3.56 -10.01
CA PHE A 355 5.70 -3.86 -10.74
C PHE A 355 5.44 -3.91 -12.24
N LEU A 356 6.20 -3.16 -13.02
CA LEU A 356 6.10 -3.14 -14.47
C LEU A 356 6.58 -4.47 -15.07
N LYS A 357 5.76 -5.08 -15.91
CA LYS A 357 5.99 -6.41 -16.51
C LYS A 357 5.85 -6.34 -18.01
N GLY A 358 6.74 -7.03 -18.71
CA GLY A 358 6.71 -7.18 -20.15
C GLY A 358 7.83 -6.41 -20.84
N SER A 359 8.41 -7.05 -21.87
CA SER A 359 9.57 -6.51 -22.59
C SER A 359 9.34 -5.17 -23.30
N ASN A 360 8.07 -4.79 -23.50
CA ASN A 360 7.68 -3.48 -24.03
C ASN A 360 8.09 -2.32 -23.10
N TRP A 361 8.22 -2.57 -21.78
CA TRP A 361 8.69 -1.58 -20.82
C TRP A 361 10.20 -1.28 -20.93
N GLY A 362 10.97 -2.01 -21.74
CA GLY A 362 12.37 -1.77 -21.99
C GLY A 362 13.18 -1.68 -20.71
N ILE A 363 13.89 -0.56 -20.51
CA ILE A 363 14.69 -0.33 -19.28
C ILE A 363 13.84 -0.12 -18.01
N TYR A 364 12.52 0.01 -18.12
CA TYR A 364 11.60 0.16 -16.99
C TYR A 364 10.99 -1.18 -16.54
N GLU A 365 11.21 -2.26 -17.28
CA GLU A 365 10.73 -3.59 -16.88
C GLU A 365 11.34 -3.98 -15.53
N GLY A 366 10.49 -4.47 -14.60
CA GLY A 366 10.88 -4.83 -13.24
C GLY A 366 10.92 -3.68 -12.24
N ARG A 367 10.76 -2.42 -12.66
CA ARG A 367 10.63 -1.30 -11.72
C ARG A 367 9.27 -1.33 -11.01
N LEU A 368 9.27 -0.87 -9.76
CA LEU A 368 8.02 -0.64 -9.04
C LEU A 368 7.46 0.73 -9.40
N ALA A 369 6.30 0.79 -10.01
CA ALA A 369 5.53 2.00 -10.19
C ALA A 369 4.71 2.28 -8.92
N ALA A 370 4.74 3.51 -8.41
CA ALA A 370 3.88 3.94 -7.32
C ALA A 370 3.07 5.19 -7.69
N GLY A 371 1.80 5.18 -7.35
CA GLY A 371 0.91 6.33 -7.51
C GLY A 371 1.11 7.33 -6.37
N ILE A 372 1.42 8.56 -6.73
CA ILE A 372 1.67 9.66 -5.80
C ILE A 372 0.48 10.59 -5.82
N MET A 373 -0.29 10.57 -4.73
CA MET A 373 -1.58 11.26 -4.67
C MET A 373 -1.48 12.74 -4.30
N GLY A 374 -0.35 13.19 -3.77
CA GLY A 374 -0.26 14.50 -3.13
C GLY A 374 -1.00 14.56 -1.79
N ILE A 375 -0.71 15.56 -0.99
CA ILE A 375 -1.41 15.80 0.27
C ILE A 375 -2.58 16.76 0.01
N GLY A 376 -3.79 16.33 0.35
CA GLY A 376 -5.02 17.10 0.11
C GLY A 376 -5.16 18.37 0.94
N PHE A 377 -4.38 18.51 2.02
CA PHE A 377 -4.36 19.69 2.89
C PHE A 377 -2.95 19.90 3.42
N GLY A 378 -2.56 21.15 3.60
CA GLY A 378 -1.29 21.52 4.22
C GLY A 378 -0.16 21.85 3.26
N GLY A 379 -0.48 22.10 1.99
CA GLY A 379 0.37 22.90 1.10
C GLY A 379 1.74 22.34 0.74
N THR A 380 1.96 21.04 0.81
CA THR A 380 3.19 20.48 0.24
C THR A 380 3.02 20.35 -1.27
N PRO A 381 3.83 21.07 -2.08
CA PRO A 381 3.84 20.91 -3.51
C PRO A 381 4.51 19.57 -3.84
N GLY A 382 3.76 18.58 -4.18
CA GLY A 382 4.31 17.28 -4.54
C GLY A 382 3.20 16.26 -4.77
N GLY A 383 3.43 15.32 -5.65
CA GLY A 383 2.47 14.30 -5.99
C GLY A 383 1.79 14.54 -7.33
N LEU A 384 0.58 13.99 -7.50
CA LEU A 384 -0.21 14.04 -8.73
C LEU A 384 0.54 13.43 -9.93
N ARG A 385 1.27 12.32 -9.69
CA ARG A 385 2.10 11.65 -10.69
C ARG A 385 2.26 10.16 -10.39
N ILE A 386 2.94 9.46 -11.26
CA ILE A 386 3.43 8.10 -11.02
C ILE A 386 4.96 8.15 -11.02
N ASP A 387 5.58 7.59 -10.00
CA ASP A 387 7.02 7.40 -9.89
C ASP A 387 7.40 5.94 -10.11
N MET A 388 8.53 5.70 -10.80
CA MET A 388 9.10 4.38 -11.05
C MET A 388 10.39 4.21 -10.25
N TYR A 389 10.45 3.21 -9.40
CA TYR A 389 11.55 2.91 -8.49
C TYR A 389 12.36 1.73 -9.01
N ASP A 390 13.67 1.92 -9.18
CA ASP A 390 14.62 0.89 -9.57
C ASP A 390 15.06 0.13 -8.31
N ILE A 391 14.32 -0.91 -7.95
CA ILE A 391 14.59 -1.70 -6.75
C ILE A 391 15.84 -2.59 -6.98
N ALA A 392 16.80 -2.52 -6.09
CA ALA A 392 17.98 -3.40 -6.12
C ALA A 392 17.60 -4.87 -5.92
N ASP A 393 18.44 -5.79 -6.36
CA ASP A 393 18.18 -7.24 -6.28
C ASP A 393 17.94 -7.71 -4.84
N ASP A 394 18.65 -7.12 -3.85
CA ASP A 394 18.46 -7.41 -2.43
C ASP A 394 17.12 -6.85 -1.87
N GLY A 395 16.43 -6.01 -2.62
CA GLY A 395 15.17 -5.38 -2.23
C GLY A 395 15.28 -4.32 -1.14
N GLN A 396 16.48 -3.95 -0.70
CA GLN A 396 16.70 -3.06 0.46
C GLN A 396 17.22 -1.67 0.08
N SER A 397 17.39 -1.41 -1.21
CA SER A 397 17.81 -0.11 -1.72
C SER A 397 17.22 0.14 -3.10
N ILE A 398 17.30 1.38 -3.55
CA ILE A 398 16.92 1.77 -4.90
C ILE A 398 18.10 2.42 -5.63
N GLY A 399 18.20 2.15 -6.94
CA GLY A 399 19.18 2.80 -7.82
C GLY A 399 18.74 4.18 -8.27
N SER A 400 17.48 4.33 -8.69
CA SER A 400 16.94 5.60 -9.18
C SER A 400 15.43 5.68 -9.03
N VAL A 401 14.92 6.92 -8.99
CA VAL A 401 13.48 7.23 -9.11
C VAL A 401 13.28 8.07 -10.36
N ILE A 402 12.32 7.68 -11.20
CA ILE A 402 11.99 8.38 -12.44
C ILE A 402 10.49 8.68 -12.46
N HIS A 403 10.12 9.91 -12.82
CA HIS A 403 8.72 10.26 -13.04
C HIS A 403 8.24 9.64 -14.37
N MET A 404 7.13 8.91 -14.31
CA MET A 404 6.51 8.34 -15.51
C MET A 404 5.83 9.44 -16.31
N PRO A 405 6.17 9.64 -17.59
CA PRO A 405 5.61 10.73 -18.40
C PRO A 405 4.20 10.39 -18.92
N VAL A 406 3.23 10.30 -18.04
CA VAL A 406 1.83 9.95 -18.39
C VAL A 406 1.01 11.08 -19.01
N GLY A 407 1.58 12.29 -19.10
CA GLY A 407 0.95 13.44 -19.76
C GLY A 407 -0.23 14.07 -19.01
N VAL A 408 -0.58 13.56 -17.84
CA VAL A 408 -1.64 14.08 -16.95
C VAL A 408 -1.15 14.18 -15.52
N SER A 409 -1.72 15.12 -14.77
CA SER A 409 -1.47 15.31 -13.35
C SER A 409 -2.75 14.99 -12.61
N ASP A 410 -2.75 13.93 -11.78
CA ASP A 410 -3.91 13.49 -11.03
C ASP A 410 -3.49 12.72 -9.76
N ARG A 411 -4.43 12.47 -8.87
CA ARG A 411 -4.25 11.63 -7.70
C ARG A 411 -4.40 10.15 -8.10
N PHE A 412 -3.28 9.49 -8.38
CA PHE A 412 -3.25 8.09 -8.80
C PHE A 412 -3.50 7.16 -7.61
N ARG A 413 -4.76 6.74 -7.46
CA ARG A 413 -5.26 6.00 -6.31
C ARG A 413 -4.95 4.50 -6.35
N GLY A 414 -5.12 3.88 -7.48
CA GLY A 414 -4.86 2.47 -7.73
C GLY A 414 -3.96 2.28 -8.93
N LEU A 415 -3.02 1.33 -8.83
CA LEU A 415 -2.20 0.87 -9.94
C LEU A 415 -2.29 -0.64 -10.06
N ARG A 416 -2.40 -1.15 -11.29
CA ARG A 416 -2.40 -2.59 -11.58
C ARG A 416 -1.87 -2.89 -12.95
N MET A 417 -0.97 -3.87 -13.05
CA MET A 417 -0.61 -4.44 -14.36
C MET A 417 -1.73 -5.30 -14.91
N GLY A 418 -2.11 -5.04 -16.16
CA GLY A 418 -2.95 -5.95 -16.93
C GLY A 418 -2.14 -7.12 -17.48
N TYR A 419 -2.85 -8.19 -17.87
CA TYR A 419 -2.23 -9.34 -18.57
C TYR A 419 -1.82 -9.01 -20.01
N ASP A 420 -2.17 -7.83 -20.50
CA ASP A 420 -1.73 -7.24 -21.77
C ASP A 420 -0.45 -6.41 -21.64
N ASN A 421 0.24 -6.52 -20.51
CA ASN A 421 1.46 -5.77 -20.18
C ASN A 421 1.29 -4.24 -20.17
N ALA A 422 0.07 -3.73 -20.07
CA ALA A 422 -0.18 -2.30 -19.80
C ALA A 422 -0.39 -2.06 -18.30
N LEU A 423 0.00 -0.89 -17.82
CA LEU A 423 -0.33 -0.41 -16.49
C LEU A 423 -1.69 0.28 -16.52
N TYR A 424 -2.54 -0.07 -15.58
CA TYR A 424 -3.85 0.57 -15.38
C TYR A 424 -3.82 1.39 -14.10
N ALA A 425 -4.39 2.59 -14.18
CA ALA A 425 -4.45 3.50 -13.05
C ALA A 425 -5.88 3.99 -12.82
N THR A 426 -6.31 4.02 -11.56
CA THR A 426 -7.51 4.74 -11.13
C THR A 426 -7.12 6.09 -10.55
N THR A 427 -7.94 7.12 -10.79
CA THR A 427 -7.65 8.48 -10.32
C THR A 427 -8.84 9.09 -9.58
N ASP A 428 -8.56 9.99 -8.62
CA ASP A 428 -9.60 10.64 -7.82
C ASP A 428 -10.48 11.59 -8.66
N SER A 429 -10.05 11.99 -9.88
CA SER A 429 -10.89 12.72 -10.84
C SER A 429 -11.93 11.84 -11.56
N GLY A 430 -12.01 10.57 -11.21
CA GLY A 430 -13.04 9.67 -11.74
C GLY A 430 -12.66 8.94 -13.03
N ASN A 431 -11.38 8.75 -13.28
CA ASN A 431 -10.90 8.08 -14.48
C ASN A 431 -10.28 6.71 -14.18
N ILE A 432 -10.42 5.79 -15.13
CA ILE A 432 -9.54 4.64 -15.29
C ILE A 432 -8.72 4.86 -16.55
N MET A 433 -7.41 4.81 -16.40
CA MET A 433 -6.45 5.04 -17.48
C MET A 433 -5.73 3.74 -17.83
N LYS A 434 -5.40 3.57 -19.11
CA LYS A 434 -4.45 2.59 -19.60
C LYS A 434 -3.17 3.31 -19.99
N ILE A 435 -2.03 2.81 -19.52
CA ILE A 435 -0.69 3.36 -19.75
C ILE A 435 0.13 2.25 -20.40
N SER A 436 0.67 2.53 -21.57
CA SER A 436 1.42 1.55 -22.38
C SER A 436 2.81 2.08 -22.68
N ALA A 437 3.79 1.20 -22.74
CA ALA A 437 5.12 1.47 -23.25
C ALA A 437 5.25 0.91 -24.68
N GLU A 438 5.86 1.68 -25.60
CA GLU A 438 6.04 1.35 -27.02
C GLU A 438 7.50 1.52 -27.46
#